data_41d85d250caa5a1993d78cbe94f740bd
#
_entry.id   41d85d250caa5a1993d78cbe94f740bd
#
_cell.length_a   1.000
_cell.length_b   1.000
_cell.length_c   1.000
_cell.angle_alpha   90.00
_cell.angle_beta   90.00
_cell.angle_gamma   90.00
#
_symmetry.space_group_name_H-M   'P 1'
#
loop_
_entity.id
_entity.type
_entity.pdbx_description
1 polymer ?
#
loop_
_entity_poly.entity_id
_entity_poly.type
_entity_poly.pdbx_seq_one_letter_code
_entity_poly.pdbx_strand_id
1 'polypeptide(L)'
;HLLKAVHFLHDAYGYKAELNFLRDLEGREVDFLVTVDKKPWFAVEVKNSDKEISSHLLYFGERLKIPFLYQVVGESKVDQYSKSIRIISVDKFLTGLV
;
A
#
# COMPACT_ATOMS: atom_id res chain seq x y z
N HIS A 1 2.91 -2.16 12.15
CA HIS A 1 3.44 -3.18 11.25
C HIS A 1 4.12 -2.60 10.03
N LEU A 2 3.44 -1.68 9.32
CA LEU A 2 4.08 -0.98 8.22
C LEU A 2 5.24 -0.12 8.71
N LEU A 3 5.08 0.52 9.84
CA LEU A 3 6.12 1.34 10.43
C LEU A 3 7.35 0.50 10.78
N LYS A 4 7.14 -0.72 11.29
CA LYS A 4 8.25 -1.64 11.57
C LYS A 4 8.98 -2.05 10.30
N ALA A 5 8.26 -2.31 9.21
CA ALA A 5 8.86 -2.66 7.93
C ALA A 5 9.68 -1.50 7.38
N VAL A 6 9.17 -0.28 7.47
CA VAL A 6 9.87 0.93 7.04
C VAL A 6 11.16 1.12 7.85
N HIS A 7 11.08 0.99 9.17
CA HIS A 7 12.26 1.10 10.03
C HIS A 7 13.29 0.00 9.74
N PHE A 8 12.83 -1.21 9.48
CA PHE A 8 13.70 -2.31 9.11
C PHE A 8 14.48 -2.02 7.84
N LEU A 9 13.80 -1.53 6.81
CA LEU A 9 14.45 -1.17 5.56
C LEU A 9 15.49 -0.06 5.76
N HIS A 10 15.16 0.93 6.55
CA HIS A 10 16.07 2.03 6.86
C HIS A 10 17.31 1.53 7.60
N ASP A 11 17.11 0.74 8.64
CA ASP A 11 18.19 0.29 9.51
C ASP A 11 19.06 -0.78 8.87
N ALA A 12 18.44 -1.75 8.17
CA ALA A 12 19.16 -2.91 7.63
C ALA A 12 19.83 -2.63 6.29
N TYR A 13 19.21 -1.80 5.44
CA TYR A 13 19.67 -1.60 4.06
C TYR A 13 20.09 -0.17 3.76
N GLY A 14 19.95 0.75 4.70
CA GLY A 14 20.30 2.14 4.49
C GLY A 14 19.39 2.90 3.54
N TYR A 15 18.24 2.34 3.20
CA TYR A 15 17.26 3.04 2.40
C TYR A 15 16.54 4.10 3.22
N LYS A 16 16.29 5.25 2.61
CA LYS A 16 15.44 6.28 3.22
C LYS A 16 13.98 5.94 2.95
N ALA A 17 13.48 4.94 3.66
CA ALA A 17 12.08 4.55 3.56
C ALA A 17 11.22 5.42 4.46
N GLU A 18 10.13 5.93 3.91
CA GLU A 18 9.21 6.79 4.65
C GLU A 18 7.77 6.31 4.48
N LEU A 19 6.99 6.45 5.54
CA LEU A 19 5.57 6.15 5.54
C LEU A 19 4.80 7.46 5.47
N ASN A 20 3.99 7.61 4.43
CA ASN A 20 3.23 8.82 4.18
C ASN A 20 1.74 8.51 4.05
N PHE A 21 0.95 9.55 4.24
CA PHE A 21 -0.49 9.51 4.04
C PHE A 21 -0.80 10.26 2.75
N LEU A 22 -1.59 9.65 1.86
CA LEU A 22 -1.98 10.31 0.61
C LEU A 22 -3.34 10.95 0.72
N ARG A 23 -3.41 12.22 0.40
CA ARG A 23 -4.66 12.95 0.37
C ARG A 23 -4.55 14.11 -0.60
N ASP A 24 -5.58 14.32 -1.43
CA ASP A 24 -5.61 15.48 -2.31
C ASP A 24 -6.69 16.49 -1.86
N LEU A 25 -6.76 17.61 -2.57
CA LEU A 25 -7.70 18.69 -2.24
C LEU A 25 -9.15 18.31 -2.51
N GLU A 26 -9.40 17.28 -3.29
CA GLU A 26 -10.74 16.80 -3.61
C GLU A 26 -11.24 15.73 -2.65
N GLY A 27 -10.47 15.43 -1.62
CA GLY A 27 -10.84 14.47 -0.60
C GLY A 27 -10.51 13.02 -0.93
N ARG A 28 -9.75 12.77 -1.98
CA ARG A 28 -9.29 11.41 -2.26
C ARG A 28 -8.19 11.05 -1.28
N GLU A 29 -8.30 9.87 -0.69
CA GLU A 29 -7.36 9.42 0.34
C GLU A 29 -6.94 7.98 0.10
N VAL A 30 -5.66 7.69 0.40
CA VAL A 30 -5.14 6.34 0.51
C VAL A 30 -4.43 6.26 1.86
N ASP A 31 -4.66 5.16 2.59
CA ASP A 31 -4.20 5.05 3.97
C ASP A 31 -2.69 5.21 4.13
N PHE A 32 -1.91 4.56 3.26
CA PHE A 32 -0.45 4.62 3.37
C PHE A 32 0.22 4.65 2.00
N LEU A 33 1.26 5.45 1.91
CA LEU A 33 2.22 5.41 0.81
C LEU A 33 3.60 5.20 1.41
N VAL A 34 4.30 4.18 0.95
CA VAL A 34 5.69 3.95 1.34
C VAL A 34 6.59 4.41 0.21
N THR A 35 7.53 5.29 0.52
CA THR A 35 8.53 5.78 -0.41
C THR A 35 9.91 5.28 -0.01
N VAL A 36 10.77 5.09 -1.00
CA VAL A 36 12.19 4.78 -0.77
C VAL A 36 13.00 5.80 -1.55
N ASP A 37 13.88 6.51 -0.86
CA ASP A 37 14.69 7.59 -1.45
C ASP A 37 13.81 8.61 -2.18
N LYS A 38 12.67 8.95 -1.56
CA LYS A 38 11.67 9.89 -2.06
C LYS A 38 10.91 9.44 -3.31
N LYS A 39 11.05 8.18 -3.70
CA LYS A 39 10.30 7.62 -4.83
C LYS A 39 9.21 6.69 -4.32
N PRO A 40 8.00 6.75 -4.86
CA PRO A 40 6.94 5.82 -4.46
C PRO A 40 7.36 4.38 -4.69
N TRP A 41 7.14 3.54 -3.70
CA TRP A 41 7.36 2.11 -3.81
C TRP A 41 6.03 1.36 -3.84
N PHE A 42 5.23 1.51 -2.80
CA PHE A 42 3.89 0.92 -2.82
C PHE A 42 2.91 1.74 -2.00
N ALA A 43 1.64 1.59 -2.32
CA ALA A 43 0.55 2.22 -1.58
C ALA A 43 -0.40 1.15 -1.06
N VAL A 44 -1.01 1.42 0.08
CA VAL A 44 -1.90 0.48 0.77
C VAL A 44 -3.17 1.18 1.17
N GLU A 45 -4.31 0.57 0.86
CA GLU A 45 -5.58 0.99 1.40
C GLU A 45 -6.24 -0.19 2.09
N VAL A 46 -6.75 0.02 3.30
CA VAL A 46 -7.44 -0.99 4.07
C VAL A 46 -8.93 -0.89 3.78
N LYS A 47 -9.55 -1.99 3.40
CA LYS A 47 -10.98 -2.07 3.15
C LYS A 47 -11.60 -3.25 3.87
N ASN A 48 -12.90 -3.16 4.12
CA ASN A 48 -13.62 -4.25 4.80
C ASN A 48 -13.92 -5.43 3.89
N SER A 49 -13.92 -5.21 2.59
CA SER A 49 -14.34 -6.22 1.61
C SER A 49 -13.47 -6.16 0.37
N ASP A 50 -13.32 -7.30 -0.31
CA ASP A 50 -12.63 -7.42 -1.59
C ASP A 50 -13.53 -7.13 -2.80
N LYS A 51 -14.81 -6.86 -2.58
CA LYS A 51 -15.79 -6.72 -3.65
C LYS A 51 -15.62 -5.47 -4.48
N GLU A 52 -15.11 -4.40 -3.90
CA GLU A 52 -14.94 -3.13 -4.61
C GLU A 52 -13.47 -2.76 -4.70
N ILE A 53 -13.03 -2.43 -5.89
CA ILE A 53 -11.67 -1.94 -6.11
C ILE A 53 -11.59 -0.48 -5.69
N SER A 54 -10.56 -0.13 -4.94
CA SER A 54 -10.36 1.24 -4.51
C SER A 54 -10.08 2.15 -5.70
N SER A 55 -11.00 3.05 -6.00
CA SER A 55 -10.81 4.05 -7.04
C SER A 55 -9.70 5.02 -6.67
N HIS A 56 -9.50 5.28 -5.40
CA HIS A 56 -8.43 6.17 -4.92
C HIS A 56 -7.06 5.55 -5.15
N LEU A 57 -6.89 4.25 -4.90
CA LEU A 57 -5.64 3.55 -5.22
C LEU A 57 -5.33 3.62 -6.72
N LEU A 58 -6.34 3.39 -7.56
CA LEU A 58 -6.14 3.48 -9.01
C LEU A 58 -5.73 4.89 -9.42
N TYR A 59 -6.42 5.90 -8.89
CA TYR A 59 -6.13 7.29 -9.21
C TYR A 59 -4.69 7.67 -8.86
N PHE A 60 -4.30 7.45 -7.60
CA PHE A 60 -2.95 7.80 -7.16
C PHE A 60 -1.89 6.91 -7.78
N GLY A 61 -2.20 5.63 -8.00
CA GLY A 61 -1.29 4.70 -8.63
C GLY A 61 -0.88 5.16 -10.02
N GLU A 62 -1.85 5.63 -10.80
CA GLU A 62 -1.58 6.15 -12.13
C GLU A 62 -0.89 7.52 -12.08
N ARG A 63 -1.40 8.43 -11.25
CA ARG A 63 -0.91 9.79 -11.20
C ARG A 63 0.51 9.90 -10.67
N LEU A 64 0.85 9.11 -9.65
CA LEU A 64 2.17 9.11 -9.03
C LEU A 64 3.08 8.00 -9.53
N LYS A 65 2.59 7.18 -10.47
CA LYS A 65 3.34 6.04 -11.02
C LYS A 65 3.84 5.12 -9.92
N ILE A 66 2.95 4.74 -9.00
CA ILE A 66 3.28 3.86 -7.90
C ILE A 66 3.40 2.42 -8.41
N PRO A 67 4.57 1.76 -8.24
CA PRO A 67 4.79 0.43 -8.81
C PRO A 67 3.87 -0.66 -8.28
N PHE A 68 3.53 -0.61 -7.00
CA PHE A 68 2.72 -1.66 -6.38
C PHE A 68 1.58 -1.04 -5.60
N LEU A 69 0.37 -1.59 -5.81
CA LEU A 69 -0.84 -1.12 -5.15
C LEU A 69 -1.47 -2.30 -4.40
N TYR A 70 -1.73 -2.11 -3.12
CA TYR A 70 -2.32 -3.15 -2.28
C TYR A 70 -3.63 -2.67 -1.68
N GLN A 71 -4.66 -3.50 -1.83
CA GLN A 71 -5.91 -3.33 -1.10
C GLN A 71 -5.97 -4.42 -0.05
N VAL A 72 -5.78 -4.06 1.21
CA VAL A 72 -5.72 -5.01 2.31
C VAL A 72 -7.10 -5.18 2.90
N VAL A 73 -7.55 -6.42 2.99
CA VAL A 73 -8.89 -6.75 3.50
C VAL A 73 -8.79 -7.64 4.73
N GLY A 74 -9.83 -7.56 5.57
CA GLY A 74 -9.87 -8.34 6.80
C GLY A 74 -10.18 -9.82 6.61
N GLU A 75 -10.70 -10.20 5.44
CA GLU A 75 -11.03 -11.58 5.15
C GLU A 75 -9.77 -12.42 4.96
N SER A 76 -9.76 -13.61 5.57
CA SER A 76 -8.58 -14.47 5.49
C SER A 76 -8.43 -15.14 4.13
N LYS A 77 -7.18 -15.42 3.76
CA LYS A 77 -6.81 -16.19 2.56
C LYS A 77 -7.14 -15.54 1.22
N VAL A 78 -7.45 -14.24 1.21
CA VAL A 78 -7.63 -13.53 -0.05
C VAL A 78 -6.27 -13.13 -0.60
N ASP A 79 -6.02 -13.42 -1.87
CA ASP A 79 -4.84 -12.98 -2.58
C ASP A 79 -5.12 -13.05 -4.08
N GLN A 80 -5.49 -11.94 -4.66
CA GLN A 80 -5.87 -11.86 -6.08
C GLN A 80 -5.50 -10.50 -6.65
N TYR A 81 -5.40 -10.42 -7.97
CA TYR A 81 -5.15 -9.17 -8.68
C TYR A 81 -6.39 -8.71 -9.43
N SER A 82 -6.63 -7.42 -9.41
CA SER A 82 -7.67 -6.80 -10.22
C SER A 82 -7.23 -5.38 -10.58
N LYS A 83 -7.22 -5.04 -11.88
CA LYS A 83 -6.86 -3.71 -12.36
C LYS A 83 -5.55 -3.17 -11.78
N SER A 84 -4.52 -4.00 -11.72
CA SER A 84 -3.20 -3.64 -11.19
C SER A 84 -3.14 -3.50 -9.67
N ILE A 85 -4.23 -3.79 -8.96
CA ILE A 85 -4.26 -3.78 -7.51
C ILE A 85 -4.21 -5.23 -7.02
N ARG A 86 -3.32 -5.50 -6.08
CA ARG A 86 -3.32 -6.78 -5.38
C ARG A 86 -4.23 -6.67 -4.17
N ILE A 87 -5.29 -7.47 -4.18
CA ILE A 87 -6.22 -7.56 -3.06
C ILE A 87 -5.78 -8.73 -2.20
N ILE A 88 -5.38 -8.44 -0.97
CA ILE A 88 -4.69 -9.42 -0.13
C ILE A 88 -5.19 -9.29 1.32
N SER A 89 -5.31 -10.43 1.98
CA SER A 89 -5.67 -10.43 3.40
C SER A 89 -4.58 -9.78 4.24
N VAL A 90 -4.98 -9.20 5.37
CA VAL A 90 -4.04 -8.51 6.26
C VAL A 90 -2.93 -9.46 6.74
N ASP A 91 -3.27 -10.71 7.02
CA ASP A 91 -2.28 -11.70 7.48
C ASP A 91 -1.22 -11.98 6.42
N LYS A 92 -1.65 -12.19 5.18
CA LYS A 92 -0.70 -12.43 4.09
C LYS A 92 0.13 -11.21 3.77
N PHE A 93 -0.49 -10.03 3.81
CA PHE A 93 0.21 -8.79 3.54
C PHE A 93 1.33 -8.56 4.57
N LEU A 94 1.03 -8.68 5.85
CA LEU A 94 2.01 -8.47 6.91
C LEU A 94 3.11 -9.53 6.88
N THR A 95 2.77 -10.78 6.58
CA THR A 95 3.76 -11.84 6.45
C THR A 95 4.74 -11.56 5.32
N GLY A 96 4.25 -11.00 4.22
CA GLY A 96 5.08 -10.66 3.07
C GLY A 96 6.02 -9.48 3.29
N LEU A 97 5.74 -8.63 4.29
CA LEU A 97 6.58 -7.48 4.61
C LEU A 97 7.77 -7.83 5.49
N VAL A 98 7.74 -8.98 6.12
CA VAL A 98 8.76 -9.42 7.07
C VAL A 98 9.59 -10.59 6.50
#